data_077f149e52cf60a0e7f8e6bbb7381420
#
_entry.id   077f149e52cf60a0e7f8e6bbb7381420
#
_cell.length_a   1.000
_cell.length_b   1.000
_cell.length_c   1.000
_cell.angle_alpha   90.00
_cell.angle_beta   90.00
_cell.angle_gamma   90.00
#
_symmetry.space_group_name_H-M   'P 1'
#
loop_
_entity.id
_entity.type
_entity.pdbx_description
1 polymer ?
#
loop_
_entity_poly.entity_id
_entity_poly.type
_entity_poly.pdbx_seq_one_letter_code
_entity_poly.pdbx_strand_id
1 'polypeptide(L)'
;MPPTRPTPSQEGADMPRTLIRKNPSNFKTLPLHVEATPEGLSYQSVGMPLNFAQTLQRRKPVEVADPERFALELANLGVSVRLTLHWQNRDYWVLVRQRRQDRGDVVLKLISGYVPAHELNLPLHTAIQEIAEECLLETPEGWLGGRFNDTWLPAPYSAALHYREALPFRLSPLSGAARPVRCATTQLIERPRAYVHLPTASLQLIYDLRLEVPKEAKSLSLFHVDERLEGDQLVARLDRQRPDLYLMPLKDGQPLAELYTVKKDQLYPASTRGVYLAESFAQQEGWLVREERIRWKDWLRQQGLAEPEKESKLKRLAQRVLRKIVPKKQRST
;
A
#
# COMPACT_ATOMS: atom_id res chain seq x y z
N MET A 1 -53.03 -7.69 -6.31
CA MET A 1 -51.77 -7.76 -5.58
C MET A 1 -50.65 -7.88 -6.58
N PRO A 2 -49.70 -6.95 -6.67
CA PRO A 2 -48.54 -7.07 -7.55
C PRO A 2 -47.54 -8.10 -6.97
N PRO A 3 -46.83 -8.84 -7.78
CA PRO A 3 -45.88 -9.86 -7.32
C PRO A 3 -44.66 -9.17 -6.65
N THR A 4 -44.40 -9.59 -5.40
CA THR A 4 -43.19 -9.22 -4.66
C THR A 4 -41.96 -9.69 -5.39
N ARG A 5 -41.02 -8.76 -5.76
CA ARG A 5 -39.71 -9.08 -6.28
C ARG A 5 -38.94 -9.89 -5.23
N PRO A 6 -38.29 -10.99 -5.61
CA PRO A 6 -37.46 -11.72 -4.68
C PRO A 6 -36.24 -10.84 -4.27
N THR A 7 -36.02 -10.76 -2.97
CA THR A 7 -34.83 -10.16 -2.37
C THR A 7 -33.60 -10.94 -2.82
N PRO A 8 -32.52 -10.30 -3.31
CA PRO A 8 -31.30 -11.03 -3.69
C PRO A 8 -30.76 -11.78 -2.46
N SER A 9 -30.57 -13.08 -2.61
CA SER A 9 -30.02 -13.94 -1.58
C SER A 9 -28.64 -13.44 -1.14
N GLN A 10 -28.41 -13.31 0.15
CA GLN A 10 -27.14 -12.88 0.76
C GLN A 10 -25.95 -13.77 0.39
N GLU A 11 -26.17 -14.99 -0.08
CA GLU A 11 -25.12 -15.93 -0.50
C GLU A 11 -24.33 -15.48 -1.73
N GLY A 12 -24.89 -14.66 -2.62
CA GLY A 12 -24.17 -14.12 -3.78
C GLY A 12 -23.20 -12.96 -3.48
N ALA A 13 -23.32 -12.33 -2.31
CA ALA A 13 -22.56 -11.13 -1.95
C ALA A 13 -21.11 -11.41 -1.51
N ASP A 14 -20.81 -12.62 -1.03
CA ASP A 14 -19.50 -13.01 -0.48
C ASP A 14 -18.59 -13.76 -1.47
N MET A 15 -19.08 -14.05 -2.69
CA MET A 15 -18.24 -14.69 -3.71
C MET A 15 -17.21 -13.70 -4.27
N PRO A 16 -15.97 -14.17 -4.52
CA PRO A 16 -14.95 -13.35 -5.15
C PRO A 16 -15.41 -12.82 -6.51
N ARG A 17 -15.21 -11.51 -6.75
CA ARG A 17 -15.51 -10.87 -8.04
C ARG A 17 -14.25 -10.70 -8.85
N THR A 18 -14.36 -10.92 -10.16
CA THR A 18 -13.31 -10.56 -11.11
C THR A 18 -13.54 -9.12 -11.57
N LEU A 19 -12.51 -8.30 -11.43
CA LEU A 19 -12.47 -6.93 -11.91
C LEU A 19 -11.57 -6.91 -13.14
N ILE A 20 -12.03 -6.29 -14.22
CA ILE A 20 -11.31 -6.24 -15.49
C ILE A 20 -11.24 -4.79 -15.96
N ARG A 21 -10.05 -4.37 -16.39
CA ARG A 21 -9.85 -3.12 -17.11
C ARG A 21 -8.93 -3.32 -18.32
N LYS A 22 -8.99 -2.42 -19.29
CA LYS A 22 -8.02 -2.43 -20.40
C LYS A 22 -6.63 -2.16 -19.86
N ASN A 23 -5.68 -2.98 -20.28
CA ASN A 23 -4.27 -2.62 -20.11
C ASN A 23 -4.01 -1.36 -20.94
N PRO A 24 -3.45 -0.28 -20.37
CA PRO A 24 -2.96 0.81 -21.19
C PRO A 24 -1.93 0.22 -22.17
N SER A 25 -2.29 0.20 -23.44
CA SER A 25 -1.70 -0.63 -24.51
C SER A 25 -0.21 -0.37 -24.81
N ASN A 26 0.47 0.45 -24.01
CA ASN A 26 1.88 0.81 -24.20
C ASN A 26 2.60 1.09 -22.88
N PHE A 27 2.30 0.35 -21.81
CA PHE A 27 3.05 0.53 -20.58
C PHE A 27 4.54 0.17 -20.81
N LYS A 28 5.38 1.18 -20.74
CA LYS A 28 6.84 1.06 -20.87
C LYS A 28 7.49 1.87 -19.76
N THR A 29 8.59 1.39 -19.23
CA THR A 29 9.46 2.10 -18.29
C THR A 29 10.72 2.61 -18.99
N LEU A 30 11.46 3.48 -18.36
CA LEU A 30 12.74 3.96 -18.86
C LEU A 30 13.88 3.51 -17.93
N PRO A 31 15.00 3.04 -18.48
CA PRO A 31 16.25 2.96 -17.71
C PRO A 31 16.71 4.37 -17.30
N LEU A 32 17.40 4.44 -16.19
CA LEU A 32 17.80 5.70 -15.59
C LEU A 32 19.32 5.76 -15.42
N HIS A 33 19.90 6.92 -15.62
CA HIS A 33 21.15 7.32 -15.00
C HIS A 33 20.82 8.07 -13.71
N VAL A 34 21.43 7.66 -12.60
CA VAL A 34 21.21 8.23 -11.27
C VAL A 34 22.53 8.71 -10.71
N GLU A 35 22.55 9.93 -10.20
CA GLU A 35 23.66 10.52 -9.47
C GLU A 35 23.20 10.88 -8.05
N ALA A 36 23.98 10.46 -7.05
CA ALA A 36 23.71 10.74 -5.65
C ALA A 36 24.88 11.48 -5.00
N THR A 37 24.55 12.44 -4.16
CA THR A 37 25.44 13.13 -3.24
C THR A 37 24.78 13.21 -1.86
N PRO A 38 25.51 13.57 -0.77
CA PRO A 38 24.88 13.77 0.54
C PRO A 38 23.76 14.81 0.53
N GLU A 39 23.82 15.79 -0.39
CA GLU A 39 22.87 16.91 -0.49
C GLU A 39 21.60 16.54 -1.26
N GLY A 40 21.66 15.54 -2.16
CA GLY A 40 20.51 15.17 -2.98
C GLY A 40 20.80 14.08 -3.98
N LEU A 41 19.75 13.65 -4.66
CA LEU A 41 19.78 12.66 -5.73
C LEU A 41 19.16 13.25 -6.99
N SER A 42 19.79 13.00 -8.14
CA SER A 42 19.22 13.31 -9.45
C SER A 42 19.12 12.06 -10.31
N TYR A 43 18.13 12.02 -11.19
CA TYR A 43 17.98 10.98 -12.17
C TYR A 43 17.54 11.54 -13.52
N GLN A 44 17.91 10.86 -14.58
CA GLN A 44 17.44 11.14 -15.93
C GLN A 44 17.30 9.84 -16.72
N SER A 45 16.46 9.85 -17.75
CA SER A 45 16.31 8.69 -18.61
C SER A 45 17.55 8.45 -19.47
N VAL A 46 17.85 7.18 -19.72
CA VAL A 46 18.88 6.74 -20.68
C VAL A 46 18.33 5.66 -21.58
N GLY A 47 18.67 5.72 -22.85
CA GLY A 47 18.26 4.71 -23.85
C GLY A 47 16.77 4.77 -24.21
N MET A 48 16.23 3.64 -24.66
CA MET A 48 14.87 3.51 -25.18
C MET A 48 13.92 2.96 -24.13
N PRO A 49 12.61 3.32 -24.22
CA PRO A 49 11.58 2.74 -23.35
C PRO A 49 11.51 1.21 -23.47
N LEU A 50 11.43 0.53 -22.33
CA LEU A 50 11.41 -0.92 -22.20
C LEU A 50 10.01 -1.41 -21.83
N ASN A 51 9.60 -2.52 -22.41
CA ASN A 51 8.43 -3.25 -21.92
C ASN A 51 8.75 -3.97 -20.60
N PHE A 52 7.70 -4.51 -19.94
CA PHE A 52 7.85 -5.14 -18.62
C PHE A 52 8.89 -6.28 -18.61
N ALA A 53 8.87 -7.16 -19.62
CA ALA A 53 9.82 -8.28 -19.71
C ALA A 53 11.27 -7.80 -19.88
N GLN A 54 11.51 -6.79 -20.70
CA GLN A 54 12.82 -6.17 -20.89
C GLN A 54 13.32 -5.48 -19.61
N THR A 55 12.40 -4.81 -18.90
CA THR A 55 12.72 -4.18 -17.59
C THR A 55 13.15 -5.24 -16.58
N LEU A 56 12.42 -6.36 -16.48
CA LEU A 56 12.78 -7.46 -15.58
C LEU A 56 14.15 -8.07 -15.90
N GLN A 57 14.51 -8.21 -17.20
CA GLN A 57 15.83 -8.70 -17.62
C GLN A 57 16.98 -7.76 -17.21
N ARG A 58 16.72 -6.46 -17.11
CA ARG A 58 17.70 -5.45 -16.65
C ARG A 58 17.84 -5.37 -15.12
N ARG A 59 16.86 -5.87 -14.39
CA ARG A 59 16.86 -5.85 -12.91
C ARG A 59 17.85 -6.87 -12.36
N LYS A 60 19.12 -6.55 -12.43
CA LYS A 60 20.21 -7.36 -11.87
C LYS A 60 20.82 -6.62 -10.67
N PRO A 61 21.28 -7.36 -9.65
CA PRO A 61 21.96 -6.74 -8.51
C PRO A 61 23.11 -5.84 -8.96
N VAL A 62 23.22 -4.69 -8.34
CA VAL A 62 24.32 -3.74 -8.53
C VAL A 62 25.05 -3.53 -7.21
N GLU A 63 26.33 -3.24 -7.28
CA GLU A 63 27.17 -2.94 -6.13
C GLU A 63 27.56 -1.46 -6.14
N VAL A 64 27.53 -0.85 -4.97
CA VAL A 64 27.90 0.54 -4.75
C VAL A 64 28.78 0.60 -3.51
N ALA A 65 29.97 1.18 -3.66
CA ALA A 65 30.96 1.26 -2.59
C ALA A 65 30.63 2.38 -1.58
N ASP A 66 30.27 3.56 -2.06
CA ASP A 66 29.92 4.71 -1.22
C ASP A 66 28.40 4.93 -1.25
N PRO A 67 27.69 4.69 -0.13
CA PRO A 67 26.24 4.81 -0.09
C PRO A 67 25.72 6.26 -0.21
N GLU A 68 26.58 7.26 -0.06
CA GLU A 68 26.20 8.67 -0.17
C GLU A 68 26.66 9.32 -1.51
N ARG A 69 27.63 8.71 -2.22
CA ARG A 69 28.20 9.26 -3.47
C ARG A 69 28.36 8.18 -4.51
N PHE A 70 27.53 8.22 -5.54
CA PHE A 70 27.63 7.30 -6.66
C PHE A 70 27.00 7.86 -7.92
N ALA A 71 27.39 7.28 -9.05
CA ALA A 71 26.73 7.44 -10.34
C ALA A 71 26.57 6.05 -10.97
N LEU A 72 25.34 5.68 -11.36
CA LEU A 72 25.07 4.36 -11.95
C LEU A 72 23.81 4.35 -12.81
N GLU A 73 23.71 3.33 -13.67
CA GLU A 73 22.50 3.06 -14.43
C GLU A 73 21.60 2.09 -13.69
N LEU A 74 20.29 2.38 -13.69
CA LEU A 74 19.24 1.57 -13.08
C LEU A 74 18.23 1.11 -14.12
N ALA A 75 17.54 0.02 -13.82
CA ALA A 75 16.58 -0.59 -14.74
C ALA A 75 15.30 0.24 -14.91
N ASN A 76 14.83 0.88 -13.82
CA ASN A 76 13.55 1.61 -13.82
C ASN A 76 13.38 2.50 -12.60
N LEU A 77 12.35 3.38 -12.68
CA LEU A 77 11.80 4.11 -11.54
C LEU A 77 10.55 3.40 -11.02
N GLY A 78 10.47 3.23 -9.72
CA GLY A 78 9.27 2.82 -9.01
C GLY A 78 8.80 3.88 -8.02
N VAL A 79 7.52 3.86 -7.72
CA VAL A 79 6.92 4.67 -6.67
C VAL A 79 6.26 3.79 -5.63
N SER A 80 6.27 4.26 -4.40
CA SER A 80 5.51 3.67 -3.30
C SER A 80 4.81 4.78 -2.54
N VAL A 81 3.68 4.47 -1.91
CA VAL A 81 2.96 5.43 -1.07
C VAL A 81 2.89 4.91 0.35
N ARG A 82 3.50 5.66 1.28
CA ARG A 82 3.23 5.49 2.69
C ARG A 82 1.93 6.23 3.00
N LEU A 83 0.81 5.53 2.78
CA LEU A 83 -0.53 6.07 2.93
C LEU A 83 -0.94 6.05 4.38
N THR A 84 -1.19 7.23 4.95
CA THR A 84 -1.77 7.39 6.29
C THR A 84 -3.27 7.56 6.17
N LEU A 85 -4.02 6.54 6.53
CA LEU A 85 -5.48 6.59 6.62
C LEU A 85 -5.88 7.26 7.93
N HIS A 86 -6.60 8.39 7.84
CA HIS A 86 -7.30 8.98 8.98
C HIS A 86 -8.73 8.48 9.05
N TRP A 87 -9.05 7.68 10.08
CA TRP A 87 -10.36 7.06 10.22
C TRP A 87 -10.71 6.86 11.70
N GLN A 88 -11.94 7.17 12.09
CA GLN A 88 -12.41 7.09 13.47
C GLN A 88 -11.51 7.82 14.48
N ASN A 89 -11.02 9.02 14.11
CA ASN A 89 -10.11 9.85 14.91
C ASN A 89 -8.75 9.18 15.25
N ARG A 90 -8.31 8.25 14.41
CA ARG A 90 -7.02 7.59 14.53
C ARG A 90 -6.32 7.54 13.18
N ASP A 91 -5.01 7.50 13.23
CA ASP A 91 -4.18 7.34 12.03
C ASP A 91 -3.65 5.91 11.93
N TYR A 92 -3.58 5.42 10.70
CA TYR A 92 -3.08 4.08 10.38
C TYR A 92 -2.22 4.13 9.12
N TRP A 93 -1.10 3.43 9.08
CA TRP A 93 -0.47 3.13 7.81
C TRP A 93 -1.23 2.02 7.11
N VAL A 94 -1.46 2.23 5.82
CA VAL A 94 -2.08 1.24 4.93
C VAL A 94 -0.99 0.37 4.32
N LEU A 95 -1.11 -0.93 4.49
CA LEU A 95 -0.23 -1.93 3.91
C LEU A 95 -1.05 -2.89 3.05
N VAL A 96 -0.47 -3.35 1.95
CA VAL A 96 -1.10 -4.33 1.06
C VAL A 96 -0.30 -5.61 1.02
N ARG A 97 -0.98 -6.73 0.80
CA ARG A 97 -0.35 -8.04 0.75
C ARG A 97 0.10 -8.35 -0.67
N GLN A 98 1.38 -8.58 -0.84
CA GLN A 98 1.92 -9.14 -2.06
C GLN A 98 1.95 -10.67 -1.94
N ARG A 99 1.34 -11.36 -2.92
CA ARG A 99 1.44 -12.82 -3.06
C ARG A 99 2.66 -13.14 -3.88
N ARG A 100 3.75 -13.55 -3.22
CA ARG A 100 4.89 -14.14 -3.92
C ARG A 100 4.63 -15.63 -4.09
N GLN A 101 4.48 -16.08 -5.34
CA GLN A 101 4.27 -17.49 -5.68
C GLN A 101 5.54 -18.33 -5.47
N ASP A 102 6.70 -17.70 -5.52
CA ASP A 102 8.02 -18.34 -5.50
C ASP A 102 8.51 -18.77 -4.12
N ARG A 103 7.99 -18.22 -3.03
CA ARG A 103 8.52 -18.42 -1.67
C ARG A 103 7.49 -18.81 -0.60
N GLY A 104 6.21 -18.81 -0.91
CA GLY A 104 5.13 -19.21 0.01
C GLY A 104 4.94 -18.33 1.25
N ASP A 105 5.68 -17.22 1.38
CA ASP A 105 5.56 -16.29 2.51
C ASP A 105 4.66 -15.08 2.19
N VAL A 106 4.18 -14.45 3.26
CA VAL A 106 3.39 -13.23 3.18
C VAL A 106 4.32 -12.04 3.29
N VAL A 107 4.35 -11.21 2.25
CA VAL A 107 5.05 -9.92 2.27
C VAL A 107 4.02 -8.81 2.29
N LEU A 108 4.11 -7.92 3.27
CA LEU A 108 3.35 -6.67 3.31
C LEU A 108 4.21 -5.56 2.73
N LYS A 109 3.64 -4.80 1.82
CA LYS A 109 4.30 -3.67 1.16
C LYS A 109 3.47 -2.39 1.28
N LEU A 110 4.06 -1.27 0.98
CA LEU A 110 3.33 -0.05 0.64
C LEU A 110 2.61 -0.25 -0.70
N ILE A 111 1.55 0.50 -0.96
CA ILE A 111 0.95 0.61 -2.29
C ILE A 111 2.03 1.09 -3.24
N SER A 112 2.23 0.42 -4.38
CA SER A 112 3.39 0.71 -5.22
C SER A 112 3.25 0.23 -6.65
N GLY A 113 3.82 0.99 -7.59
CA GLY A 113 3.88 0.64 -9.00
C GLY A 113 5.12 1.19 -9.71
N TYR A 114 5.21 0.88 -11.01
CA TYR A 114 6.29 1.39 -11.85
C TYR A 114 5.87 2.70 -12.52
N VAL A 115 6.78 3.66 -12.56
CA VAL A 115 6.55 4.92 -13.26
C VAL A 115 6.65 4.70 -14.77
N PRO A 116 5.57 4.98 -15.53
CA PRO A 116 5.61 4.87 -16.99
C PRO A 116 6.54 5.94 -17.60
N ALA A 117 7.07 5.64 -18.77
CA ALA A 117 8.08 6.46 -19.44
C ALA A 117 7.65 7.93 -19.65
N HIS A 118 6.36 8.19 -19.87
CA HIS A 118 5.82 9.54 -20.09
C HIS A 118 5.57 10.33 -18.78
N GLU A 119 5.64 9.68 -17.61
CA GLU A 119 5.43 10.31 -16.30
C GLU A 119 6.73 10.45 -15.48
N LEU A 120 7.89 10.24 -16.10
CA LEU A 120 9.18 10.24 -15.41
C LEU A 120 9.46 11.51 -14.59
N ASN A 121 8.94 12.64 -15.04
CA ASN A 121 9.05 13.95 -14.36
C ASN A 121 7.88 14.26 -13.41
N LEU A 122 6.85 13.42 -13.39
CA LEU A 122 5.65 13.56 -12.56
C LEU A 122 5.29 12.26 -11.81
N PRO A 123 6.24 11.61 -11.11
CA PRO A 123 6.03 10.32 -10.50
C PRO A 123 4.96 10.33 -9.39
N LEU A 124 4.62 11.49 -8.83
CA LEU A 124 3.49 11.64 -7.91
C LEU A 124 2.16 11.26 -8.57
N HIS A 125 1.99 11.54 -9.86
CA HIS A 125 0.79 11.16 -10.60
C HIS A 125 0.59 9.64 -10.59
N THR A 126 1.64 8.89 -10.94
CA THR A 126 1.64 7.42 -10.82
C THR A 126 1.30 6.97 -9.38
N ALA A 127 1.93 7.57 -8.37
CA ALA A 127 1.68 7.20 -6.97
C ALA A 127 0.20 7.37 -6.56
N ILE A 128 -0.46 8.43 -7.03
CA ILE A 128 -1.88 8.69 -6.81
C ILE A 128 -2.76 7.69 -7.56
N GLN A 129 -2.41 7.33 -8.78
CA GLN A 129 -3.12 6.33 -9.58
C GLN A 129 -3.08 4.95 -8.91
N GLU A 130 -1.93 4.52 -8.40
CA GLU A 130 -1.77 3.25 -7.68
C GLU A 130 -2.69 3.17 -6.44
N ILE A 131 -2.92 4.29 -5.73
CA ILE A 131 -3.90 4.31 -4.63
C ILE A 131 -5.30 4.02 -5.15
N ALA A 132 -5.72 4.64 -6.25
CA ALA A 132 -7.05 4.45 -6.83
C ALA A 132 -7.24 3.02 -7.38
N GLU A 133 -6.17 2.39 -7.82
CA GLU A 133 -6.17 1.03 -8.37
C GLU A 133 -6.10 -0.04 -7.28
N GLU A 134 -5.25 0.12 -6.28
CA GLU A 134 -4.98 -0.91 -5.28
C GLU A 134 -5.76 -0.75 -3.96
N CYS A 135 -6.31 0.44 -3.63
CA CYS A 135 -7.00 0.71 -2.37
C CYS A 135 -8.48 1.00 -2.58
N LEU A 136 -9.32 0.00 -2.39
CA LEU A 136 -10.76 0.11 -2.58
C LEU A 136 -11.50 0.26 -1.24
N LEU A 137 -12.33 1.30 -1.14
CA LEU A 137 -13.13 1.63 0.04
C LEU A 137 -14.61 1.41 -0.27
N GLU A 138 -15.25 0.46 0.42
CA GLU A 138 -16.66 0.11 0.24
C GLU A 138 -17.50 0.60 1.40
N THR A 139 -18.68 1.15 1.07
CA THR A 139 -19.78 1.44 2.00
C THR A 139 -21.03 0.67 1.56
N PRO A 140 -22.10 0.58 2.38
CA PRO A 140 -23.35 -0.06 1.96
C PRO A 140 -23.96 0.54 0.70
N GLU A 141 -23.71 1.83 0.46
CA GLU A 141 -24.26 2.56 -0.68
C GLU A 141 -23.38 2.52 -1.93
N GLY A 142 -22.21 1.91 -1.86
CA GLY A 142 -21.26 1.76 -2.98
C GLY A 142 -19.82 2.06 -2.62
N TRP A 143 -18.98 2.11 -3.64
CA TRP A 143 -17.54 2.34 -3.52
C TRP A 143 -17.23 3.83 -3.45
N LEU A 144 -16.28 4.23 -2.61
CA LEU A 144 -15.89 5.63 -2.52
C LEU A 144 -14.93 5.95 -3.67
N GLY A 145 -15.25 6.98 -4.45
CA GLY A 145 -14.28 7.64 -5.33
C GLY A 145 -13.31 8.49 -4.51
N GLY A 146 -12.17 8.83 -5.09
CA GLY A 146 -11.15 9.65 -4.45
C GLY A 146 -10.98 11.00 -5.13
N ARG A 147 -10.43 11.98 -4.36
CA ARG A 147 -9.97 13.26 -4.89
C ARG A 147 -8.58 13.58 -4.36
N PHE A 148 -7.75 14.12 -5.22
CA PHE A 148 -6.48 14.75 -4.84
C PHE A 148 -6.57 16.23 -5.18
N ASN A 149 -6.46 17.10 -4.18
CA ASN A 149 -6.86 18.48 -4.30
C ASN A 149 -8.31 18.57 -4.82
N ASP A 150 -8.55 19.29 -5.92
CA ASP A 150 -9.86 19.41 -6.54
C ASP A 150 -10.08 18.47 -7.74
N THR A 151 -9.13 17.57 -8.01
CA THR A 151 -9.20 16.66 -9.14
C THR A 151 -9.68 15.28 -8.70
N TRP A 152 -10.64 14.70 -9.45
CA TRP A 152 -11.08 13.33 -9.25
C TRP A 152 -9.98 12.34 -9.63
N LEU A 153 -9.84 11.32 -8.81
CA LEU A 153 -9.00 10.17 -9.14
C LEU A 153 -9.68 9.28 -10.18
N PRO A 154 -8.90 8.49 -10.92
CA PRO A 154 -9.47 7.46 -11.80
C PRO A 154 -10.40 6.52 -11.04
N ALA A 155 -11.43 6.00 -11.72
CA ALA A 155 -12.30 4.94 -11.25
C ALA A 155 -12.08 3.69 -12.13
N PRO A 156 -10.96 2.95 -11.94
CA PRO A 156 -10.47 1.96 -12.91
C PRO A 156 -11.43 0.80 -13.13
N TYR A 157 -12.28 0.51 -12.15
CA TYR A 157 -13.22 -0.61 -12.20
C TYR A 157 -14.68 -0.16 -12.30
N SER A 158 -14.95 1.02 -12.87
CA SER A 158 -16.31 1.59 -12.98
C SER A 158 -17.28 0.71 -13.77
N ALA A 159 -16.79 -0.17 -14.65
CA ALA A 159 -17.62 -1.16 -15.34
C ALA A 159 -18.19 -2.25 -14.40
N ALA A 160 -17.52 -2.52 -13.26
CA ALA A 160 -17.90 -3.57 -12.31
C ALA A 160 -18.29 -3.03 -10.93
N LEU A 161 -17.79 -1.85 -10.56
CA LEU A 161 -18.00 -1.23 -9.26
C LEU A 161 -18.75 0.10 -9.42
N HIS A 162 -19.80 0.26 -8.62
CA HIS A 162 -20.54 1.53 -8.59
C HIS A 162 -19.84 2.50 -7.62
N TYR A 163 -19.18 3.52 -8.19
CA TYR A 163 -18.51 4.56 -7.41
C TYR A 163 -19.48 5.69 -7.04
N ARG A 164 -19.40 6.13 -5.79
CA ARG A 164 -20.21 7.24 -5.25
C ARG A 164 -19.48 8.57 -5.49
N GLU A 165 -20.12 9.46 -6.23
CA GLU A 165 -19.57 10.80 -6.47
C GLU A 165 -19.84 11.79 -5.31
N ALA A 166 -20.91 11.54 -4.53
CA ALA A 166 -21.34 12.49 -3.48
C ALA A 166 -20.41 12.56 -2.27
N LEU A 167 -19.67 11.47 -1.95
CA LEU A 167 -18.84 11.37 -0.74
C LEU A 167 -17.46 10.82 -1.10
N PRO A 168 -16.57 11.60 -1.73
CA PRO A 168 -15.23 11.13 -2.04
C PRO A 168 -14.35 11.06 -0.78
N PHE A 169 -13.45 10.09 -0.72
CA PHE A 169 -12.29 10.25 0.15
C PHE A 169 -11.35 11.32 -0.42
N ARG A 170 -10.52 11.91 0.44
CA ARG A 170 -9.57 12.95 0.03
C ARG A 170 -8.14 12.50 0.27
N LEU A 171 -7.29 12.72 -0.71
CA LEU A 171 -5.86 12.58 -0.58
C LEU A 171 -5.21 13.97 -0.44
N SER A 172 -4.25 14.06 0.46
CA SER A 172 -3.39 15.24 0.62
C SER A 172 -1.95 14.82 0.90
N PRO A 173 -0.95 15.58 0.47
CA PRO A 173 0.43 15.32 0.81
C PRO A 173 0.69 15.57 2.30
N LEU A 174 1.57 14.75 2.88
CA LEU A 174 2.15 14.98 4.19
C LEU A 174 3.54 15.62 3.98
N SER A 175 3.73 16.83 4.50
CA SER A 175 5.01 17.52 4.42
C SER A 175 6.11 16.70 5.11
N GLY A 176 7.18 16.41 4.38
CA GLY A 176 8.34 15.67 4.88
C GLY A 176 9.64 16.46 4.69
N ALA A 177 10.61 16.22 5.54
CA ALA A 177 11.96 16.79 5.47
C ALA A 177 12.92 15.90 4.65
N ALA A 178 12.45 15.30 3.56
CA ALA A 178 13.29 14.45 2.73
C ALA A 178 14.38 15.24 1.99
N ARG A 179 15.52 14.61 1.77
CA ARG A 179 16.58 15.17 0.93
C ARG A 179 16.05 15.43 -0.49
N PRO A 180 16.51 16.48 -1.18
CA PRO A 180 16.01 16.81 -2.52
C PRO A 180 16.22 15.68 -3.53
N VAL A 181 15.20 15.43 -4.35
CA VAL A 181 15.27 14.53 -5.51
C VAL A 181 14.88 15.34 -6.75
N ARG A 182 15.64 15.16 -7.82
CA ARG A 182 15.44 15.88 -9.09
C ARG A 182 15.31 14.91 -10.25
N CYS A 183 14.38 15.21 -11.16
CA CYS A 183 14.39 14.62 -12.49
C CYS A 183 15.15 15.58 -13.41
N ALA A 184 16.32 15.17 -13.87
CA ALA A 184 17.32 16.06 -14.50
C ALA A 184 17.60 17.29 -13.58
N THR A 185 17.22 18.48 -14.02
CA THR A 185 17.40 19.72 -13.23
C THR A 185 16.17 20.12 -12.39
N THR A 186 15.00 19.49 -12.64
CA THR A 186 13.74 19.86 -12.00
C THR A 186 13.54 19.11 -10.70
N GLN A 187 13.36 19.84 -9.60
CA GLN A 187 13.05 19.23 -8.32
C GLN A 187 11.65 18.62 -8.33
N LEU A 188 11.53 17.40 -7.79
CA LEU A 188 10.22 16.77 -7.64
C LEU A 188 9.37 17.49 -6.61
N ILE A 189 8.09 17.64 -6.94
CA ILE A 189 7.08 18.13 -6.00
C ILE A 189 6.86 17.14 -4.86
N GLU A 190 6.34 17.62 -3.73
CA GLU A 190 6.03 16.84 -2.51
C GLU A 190 7.23 16.05 -1.94
N ARG A 191 8.46 16.39 -2.36
CA ARG A 191 9.74 15.89 -1.82
C ARG A 191 9.70 14.44 -1.36
N PRO A 192 9.56 13.47 -2.26
CA PRO A 192 9.52 12.07 -1.89
C PRO A 192 10.84 11.64 -1.22
N ARG A 193 10.79 10.70 -0.30
CA ARG A 193 11.99 9.97 0.11
C ARG A 193 12.43 9.07 -1.02
N ALA A 194 13.74 8.90 -1.21
CA ALA A 194 14.27 8.08 -2.29
C ALA A 194 15.31 7.09 -1.77
N TYR A 195 15.39 5.93 -2.42
CA TYR A 195 16.45 4.97 -2.25
C TYR A 195 16.68 4.18 -3.54
N VAL A 196 17.90 3.71 -3.72
CA VAL A 196 18.24 2.73 -4.73
C VAL A 196 18.17 1.34 -4.11
N HIS A 197 17.33 0.49 -4.65
CA HIS A 197 17.23 -0.91 -4.26
C HIS A 197 18.24 -1.72 -5.06
N LEU A 198 19.36 -2.06 -4.43
CA LEU A 198 20.50 -2.69 -5.09
C LEU A 198 20.17 -4.08 -5.70
N PRO A 199 19.40 -4.96 -5.03
CA PRO A 199 19.06 -6.27 -5.58
C PRO A 199 18.29 -6.23 -6.91
N THR A 200 17.57 -5.15 -7.19
CA THR A 200 16.78 -5.02 -8.41
C THR A 200 17.23 -3.89 -9.32
N ALA A 201 18.32 -3.21 -8.99
CA ALA A 201 18.83 -2.05 -9.73
C ALA A 201 17.70 -1.06 -10.08
N SER A 202 16.90 -0.67 -9.10
CA SER A 202 15.78 0.25 -9.29
C SER A 202 15.86 1.45 -8.35
N LEU A 203 15.49 2.63 -8.87
CA LEU A 203 15.25 3.80 -8.04
C LEU A 203 13.81 3.72 -7.50
N GLN A 204 13.64 3.93 -6.21
CA GLN A 204 12.34 3.92 -5.54
C GLN A 204 12.08 5.28 -4.90
N LEU A 205 10.90 5.84 -5.16
CA LEU A 205 10.42 7.07 -4.53
C LEU A 205 9.28 6.73 -3.58
N ILE A 206 9.31 7.22 -2.35
CA ILE A 206 8.23 7.02 -1.38
C ILE A 206 7.56 8.37 -1.11
N TYR A 207 6.32 8.50 -1.52
CA TYR A 207 5.47 9.64 -1.19
C TYR A 207 4.71 9.39 0.11
N ASP A 208 4.65 10.40 0.97
CA ASP A 208 3.86 10.39 2.18
C ASP A 208 2.55 11.11 1.91
N LEU A 209 1.44 10.36 1.88
CA LEU A 209 0.11 10.88 1.61
C LEU A 209 -0.85 10.54 2.76
N ARG A 210 -1.81 11.45 3.01
CA ARG A 210 -2.91 11.26 3.95
C ARG A 210 -4.20 10.98 3.18
N LEU A 211 -4.91 9.95 3.59
CA LEU A 211 -6.24 9.63 3.11
C LEU A 211 -7.25 9.91 4.22
N GLU A 212 -8.18 10.80 3.96
CA GLU A 212 -9.29 11.14 4.85
C GLU A 212 -10.58 10.57 4.31
N VAL A 213 -11.24 9.73 5.14
CA VAL A 213 -12.56 9.19 4.82
C VAL A 213 -13.62 10.19 5.26
N PRO A 214 -14.68 10.46 4.43
CA PRO A 214 -15.79 11.30 4.85
C PRO A 214 -16.43 10.78 6.15
N LYS A 215 -16.75 11.67 7.08
CA LYS A 215 -17.38 11.32 8.36
C LYS A 215 -18.75 10.66 8.19
N GLU A 216 -19.40 10.94 7.08
CA GLU A 216 -20.71 10.41 6.68
C GLU A 216 -20.61 8.98 6.12
N ALA A 217 -19.41 8.53 5.73
CA ALA A 217 -19.19 7.17 5.26
C ALA A 217 -19.30 6.19 6.44
N LYS A 218 -20.37 5.40 6.45
CA LYS A 218 -20.66 4.40 7.49
C LYS A 218 -20.39 2.99 6.98
N SER A 219 -20.14 2.08 7.91
CA SER A 219 -19.92 0.65 7.62
C SER A 219 -18.81 0.39 6.60
N LEU A 220 -17.71 1.16 6.72
CA LEU A 220 -16.55 1.10 5.84
C LEU A 220 -15.89 -0.28 5.86
N SER A 221 -15.58 -0.78 4.68
CA SER A 221 -14.73 -1.95 4.47
C SER A 221 -13.60 -1.57 3.50
N LEU A 222 -12.43 -2.17 3.70
CA LEU A 222 -11.24 -1.86 2.93
C LEU A 222 -10.73 -3.12 2.23
N PHE A 223 -10.36 -2.98 0.95
CA PHE A 223 -9.87 -4.08 0.15
C PHE A 223 -8.69 -3.65 -0.70
N HIS A 224 -7.77 -4.57 -0.87
CA HIS A 224 -6.70 -4.48 -1.86
C HIS A 224 -7.01 -5.42 -3.03
N VAL A 225 -6.69 -4.98 -4.22
CA VAL A 225 -6.72 -5.80 -5.42
C VAL A 225 -5.34 -5.77 -6.10
N ASP A 226 -4.88 -6.97 -6.48
CA ASP A 226 -3.59 -7.18 -7.16
C ASP A 226 -3.88 -7.54 -8.62
N GLU A 227 -3.49 -6.66 -9.55
CA GLU A 227 -3.76 -6.84 -10.97
C GLU A 227 -2.75 -7.79 -11.61
N ARG A 228 -3.25 -8.59 -12.54
CA ARG A 228 -2.44 -9.47 -13.40
C ARG A 228 -2.75 -9.19 -14.85
N LEU A 229 -1.70 -9.19 -15.66
CA LEU A 229 -1.86 -9.09 -17.10
C LEU A 229 -2.31 -10.44 -17.66
N GLU A 230 -3.51 -10.48 -18.27
CA GLU A 230 -4.05 -11.63 -18.96
C GLU A 230 -4.42 -11.21 -20.39
N GLY A 231 -3.58 -11.57 -21.37
CA GLY A 231 -3.70 -11.07 -22.74
C GLY A 231 -3.45 -9.57 -22.82
N ASP A 232 -4.47 -8.83 -23.25
CA ASP A 232 -4.49 -7.37 -23.36
C ASP A 232 -5.24 -6.67 -22.20
N GLN A 233 -5.64 -7.44 -21.17
CA GLN A 233 -6.43 -6.96 -20.06
C GLN A 233 -5.65 -7.04 -18.75
N LEU A 234 -5.95 -6.13 -17.83
CA LEU A 234 -5.58 -6.23 -16.45
C LEU A 234 -6.76 -6.83 -15.66
N VAL A 235 -6.48 -7.94 -15.02
CA VAL A 235 -7.48 -8.71 -14.28
C VAL A 235 -7.11 -8.73 -12.80
N ALA A 236 -8.02 -8.29 -11.95
CA ALA A 236 -7.88 -8.32 -10.52
C ALA A 236 -8.98 -9.16 -9.86
N ARG A 237 -8.71 -9.71 -8.68
CA ARG A 237 -9.69 -10.47 -7.89
C ARG A 237 -10.03 -9.74 -6.61
N LEU A 238 -11.26 -9.32 -6.49
CA LEU A 238 -11.81 -8.78 -5.25
C LEU A 238 -12.38 -9.92 -4.41
N ASP A 239 -11.76 -10.18 -3.25
CA ASP A 239 -12.19 -11.23 -2.33
C ASP A 239 -12.58 -10.60 -0.98
N ARG A 240 -13.90 -10.56 -0.67
CA ARG A 240 -14.40 -9.97 0.57
C ARG A 240 -14.06 -10.75 1.83
N GLN A 241 -13.68 -12.01 1.69
CA GLN A 241 -13.22 -12.83 2.81
C GLN A 241 -11.71 -12.64 3.07
N ARG A 242 -10.97 -12.20 2.04
CA ARG A 242 -9.52 -11.93 2.11
C ARG A 242 -9.25 -10.52 1.58
N PRO A 243 -9.44 -9.50 2.41
CA PRO A 243 -9.32 -8.10 1.98
C PRO A 243 -7.90 -7.75 1.53
N ASP A 244 -6.87 -8.53 1.93
CA ASP A 244 -5.45 -8.35 1.61
C ASP A 244 -4.92 -6.90 1.82
N LEU A 245 -5.70 -6.05 2.50
CA LEU A 245 -5.34 -4.72 2.96
C LEU A 245 -5.28 -4.71 4.49
N TYR A 246 -4.20 -4.14 5.03
CA TYR A 246 -3.91 -4.15 6.46
C TYR A 246 -3.68 -2.73 6.96
N LEU A 247 -4.10 -2.48 8.18
CA LEU A 247 -3.90 -1.23 8.90
C LEU A 247 -2.93 -1.44 10.05
N MET A 248 -1.88 -0.64 10.08
CA MET A 248 -0.94 -0.54 11.19
C MET A 248 -1.25 0.75 11.96
N PRO A 249 -1.77 0.69 13.20
CA PRO A 249 -2.14 1.89 13.93
C PRO A 249 -0.93 2.74 14.28
N LEU A 250 -1.14 4.05 14.30
CA LEU A 250 -0.14 5.03 14.71
C LEU A 250 -0.52 5.65 16.06
N LYS A 251 0.48 5.91 16.88
CA LYS A 251 0.39 6.74 18.07
C LYS A 251 1.46 7.82 17.98
N ASP A 252 1.05 9.06 18.03
CA ASP A 252 1.96 10.23 17.92
C ASP A 252 2.87 10.14 16.67
N GLY A 253 2.29 9.68 15.53
CA GLY A 253 2.99 9.48 14.27
C GLY A 253 3.89 8.23 14.21
N GLN A 254 4.05 7.49 15.31
CA GLN A 254 4.86 6.28 15.37
C GLN A 254 4.00 5.01 15.21
N PRO A 255 4.45 4.01 14.44
CA PRO A 255 3.71 2.79 14.25
C PRO A 255 3.62 1.96 15.53
N LEU A 256 2.51 1.26 15.72
CA LEU A 256 2.37 0.26 16.78
C LEU A 256 2.63 -1.14 16.22
N ALA A 257 3.02 -2.06 17.11
CA ALA A 257 3.35 -3.45 16.76
C ALA A 257 2.10 -4.33 16.49
N GLU A 258 1.10 -3.79 15.84
CA GLU A 258 -0.21 -4.41 15.63
C GLU A 258 -0.63 -4.28 14.16
N LEU A 259 -1.40 -5.25 13.68
CA LEU A 259 -2.01 -5.23 12.35
C LEU A 259 -3.50 -5.55 12.44
N TYR A 260 -4.28 -4.86 11.63
CA TYR A 260 -5.73 -5.05 11.53
C TYR A 260 -6.18 -5.10 10.07
N THR A 261 -7.34 -5.73 9.85
CA THR A 261 -8.16 -5.56 8.65
C THR A 261 -9.47 -4.88 9.04
N VAL A 262 -10.17 -4.26 8.09
CA VAL A 262 -11.41 -3.53 8.35
C VAL A 262 -12.56 -4.13 7.56
N LYS A 263 -13.65 -4.45 8.26
CA LYS A 263 -14.90 -4.88 7.65
C LYS A 263 -16.07 -4.26 8.42
N LYS A 264 -16.94 -3.51 7.75
CA LYS A 264 -18.14 -2.88 8.34
C LYS A 264 -17.81 -2.08 9.62
N ASP A 265 -16.86 -1.16 9.54
CA ASP A 265 -16.35 -0.31 10.63
C ASP A 265 -15.70 -1.06 11.81
N GLN A 266 -15.45 -2.35 11.66
CA GLN A 266 -14.81 -3.15 12.71
C GLN A 266 -13.38 -3.50 12.34
N LEU A 267 -12.48 -3.33 13.31
CA LEU A 267 -11.08 -3.75 13.23
C LEU A 267 -10.94 -5.21 13.66
N TYR A 268 -10.42 -6.03 12.78
CA TYR A 268 -10.10 -7.45 13.05
C TYR A 268 -8.60 -7.62 13.15
N PRO A 269 -8.07 -8.09 14.32
CA PRO A 269 -6.65 -8.33 14.46
C PRO A 269 -6.13 -9.32 13.43
N ALA A 270 -5.03 -8.97 12.76
CA ALA A 270 -4.33 -9.82 11.82
C ALA A 270 -3.11 -10.46 12.47
N SER A 271 -2.75 -11.67 12.02
CA SER A 271 -1.56 -12.36 12.51
C SER A 271 -0.30 -11.73 11.92
N THR A 272 0.67 -11.46 12.79
CA THR A 272 2.02 -11.01 12.39
C THR A 272 3.03 -12.17 12.31
N ARG A 273 2.58 -13.42 12.58
CA ARG A 273 3.44 -14.60 12.55
C ARG A 273 3.85 -14.93 11.11
N GLY A 274 5.16 -14.98 10.85
CA GLY A 274 5.70 -15.30 9.54
C GLY A 274 5.56 -14.19 8.52
N VAL A 275 5.18 -12.97 8.95
CA VAL A 275 5.06 -11.79 8.08
C VAL A 275 6.44 -11.19 7.82
N TYR A 276 6.67 -10.83 6.57
CA TYR A 276 7.76 -10.01 6.11
C TYR A 276 7.22 -8.66 5.62
N LEU A 277 8.02 -7.62 5.76
CA LEU A 277 7.80 -6.32 5.16
C LEU A 277 8.71 -6.18 3.93
N ALA A 278 8.24 -5.47 2.92
CA ALA A 278 9.03 -5.22 1.70
C ALA A 278 10.27 -4.35 2.01
N GLU A 279 11.16 -4.24 1.04
CA GLU A 279 12.41 -3.48 1.11
C GLU A 279 12.23 -2.03 1.54
N SER A 280 11.09 -1.40 1.24
CA SER A 280 10.77 -0.03 1.65
C SER A 280 10.73 0.19 3.17
N PHE A 281 10.69 -0.89 3.96
CA PHE A 281 10.78 -0.90 5.41
C PHE A 281 12.17 -1.26 5.95
N ALA A 282 13.08 -1.68 5.08
CA ALA A 282 14.45 -2.00 5.48
C ALA A 282 15.23 -0.76 5.88
N GLN A 283 16.31 -0.96 6.61
CA GLN A 283 17.21 0.11 6.97
C GLN A 283 17.91 0.67 5.73
N GLN A 284 17.88 1.98 5.59
CA GLN A 284 18.56 2.68 4.52
C GLN A 284 19.96 3.07 4.98
N GLU A 285 20.97 2.75 4.15
CA GLU A 285 22.33 3.24 4.28
C GLU A 285 22.56 4.35 3.25
N GLY A 286 22.62 5.60 3.68
CA GLY A 286 22.68 6.74 2.77
C GLY A 286 21.50 6.77 1.82
N TRP A 287 21.73 6.45 0.53
CA TRP A 287 20.69 6.30 -0.48
C TRP A 287 20.37 4.85 -0.84
N LEU A 288 20.94 3.85 -0.14
CA LEU A 288 20.90 2.46 -0.56
C LEU A 288 20.04 1.59 0.35
N VAL A 289 19.34 0.63 -0.25
CA VAL A 289 18.69 -0.49 0.43
C VAL A 289 19.22 -1.78 -0.18
N ARG A 290 19.72 -2.68 0.68
CA ARG A 290 20.37 -3.95 0.31
C ARG A 290 19.46 -5.15 0.50
N GLU A 291 18.48 -5.04 1.40
CA GLU A 291 17.58 -6.12 1.74
C GLU A 291 16.40 -6.16 0.78
N GLU A 292 16.04 -7.33 0.30
CA GLU A 292 14.82 -7.56 -0.47
C GLU A 292 13.55 -7.48 0.39
N ARG A 293 13.68 -7.73 1.69
CA ARG A 293 12.61 -7.75 2.68
C ARG A 293 13.17 -7.86 4.08
N ILE A 294 12.38 -7.46 5.07
CA ILE A 294 12.71 -7.56 6.49
C ILE A 294 11.64 -8.36 7.23
N ARG A 295 12.02 -9.19 8.18
CA ARG A 295 11.02 -9.85 9.06
C ARG A 295 10.33 -8.82 9.93
N TRP A 296 9.02 -8.96 10.12
CA TRP A 296 8.23 -8.10 11.02
C TRP A 296 8.89 -7.83 12.37
N LYS A 297 9.39 -8.87 13.02
CA LYS A 297 10.06 -8.77 14.32
C LYS A 297 11.37 -7.98 14.29
N ASP A 298 12.15 -8.15 13.23
CA ASP A 298 13.43 -7.49 13.10
C ASP A 298 13.23 -6.00 12.80
N TRP A 299 12.22 -5.68 12.00
CA TRP A 299 11.79 -4.30 11.78
C TRP A 299 11.31 -3.62 13.07
N LEU A 300 10.48 -4.29 13.89
CA LEU A 300 10.06 -3.74 15.18
C LEU A 300 11.24 -3.42 16.10
N ARG A 301 12.27 -4.29 16.14
CA ARG A 301 13.49 -4.01 16.90
C ARG A 301 14.23 -2.78 16.37
N GLN A 302 14.35 -2.65 15.04
CA GLN A 302 14.95 -1.46 14.42
C GLN A 302 14.19 -0.18 14.76
N GLN A 303 12.87 -0.24 14.91
CA GLN A 303 12.05 0.89 15.33
C GLN A 303 12.02 1.13 16.84
N GLY A 304 12.72 0.32 17.65
CA GLY A 304 12.67 0.39 19.11
C GLY A 304 11.31 -0.02 19.70
N LEU A 305 10.46 -0.72 18.91
CA LEU A 305 9.15 -1.17 19.33
C LEU A 305 9.24 -2.56 19.98
N ALA A 306 8.69 -2.70 21.17
CA ALA A 306 8.54 -4.02 21.80
C ALA A 306 7.47 -4.82 21.03
N GLU A 307 7.72 -6.12 20.79
CA GLU A 307 6.62 -7.01 20.39
C GLU A 307 5.53 -6.95 21.46
N PRO A 308 4.23 -6.89 21.08
CA PRO A 308 3.16 -7.02 22.04
C PRO A 308 3.42 -8.33 22.81
N GLU A 309 3.53 -8.22 24.14
CA GLU A 309 3.69 -9.40 24.99
C GLU A 309 2.63 -10.41 24.56
N LYS A 310 3.08 -11.57 24.10
CA LYS A 310 2.15 -12.68 23.88
C LYS A 310 1.42 -12.84 25.20
N GLU A 311 0.16 -12.41 25.28
CA GLU A 311 -0.69 -12.77 26.42
C GLU A 311 -0.45 -14.26 26.67
N SER A 312 0.25 -14.58 27.72
CA SER A 312 0.63 -15.95 27.99
C SER A 312 -0.65 -16.75 27.98
N LYS A 313 -0.64 -17.96 27.42
CA LYS A 313 -1.80 -18.88 27.47
C LYS A 313 -2.39 -18.93 28.89
N LEU A 314 -1.56 -18.71 29.89
CA LEU A 314 -1.91 -18.55 31.30
C LEU A 314 -2.77 -17.30 31.59
N LYS A 315 -2.44 -16.11 31.03
CA LYS A 315 -3.28 -14.90 31.21
C LYS A 315 -4.65 -15.07 30.54
N ARG A 316 -4.71 -15.67 29.34
CA ARG A 316 -5.99 -16.00 28.67
C ARG A 316 -6.78 -17.06 29.43
N LEU A 317 -6.11 -18.05 30.00
CA LEU A 317 -6.75 -19.05 30.85
C LEU A 317 -7.27 -18.43 32.15
N ALA A 318 -6.47 -17.59 32.81
CA ALA A 318 -6.85 -16.88 34.03
C ALA A 318 -8.06 -15.94 33.77
N GLN A 319 -8.08 -15.18 32.66
CA GLN A 319 -9.24 -14.36 32.30
C GLN A 319 -10.50 -15.17 31.95
N ARG A 320 -10.35 -16.36 31.31
CA ARG A 320 -11.45 -17.28 31.09
C ARG A 320 -11.99 -17.88 32.39
N VAL A 321 -11.12 -18.19 33.34
CA VAL A 321 -11.48 -18.70 34.66
C VAL A 321 -12.17 -17.60 35.50
N LEU A 322 -11.62 -16.39 35.53
CA LEU A 322 -12.22 -15.24 36.21
C LEU A 322 -13.60 -14.88 35.65
N ARG A 323 -13.82 -14.95 34.33
CA ARG A 323 -15.17 -14.73 33.73
C ARG A 323 -16.17 -15.82 34.08
N LYS A 324 -15.71 -17.03 34.45
CA LYS A 324 -16.59 -18.13 34.90
C LYS A 324 -16.89 -18.09 36.40
N ILE A 325 -16.05 -17.42 37.20
CA ILE A 325 -16.15 -17.37 38.67
C ILE A 325 -16.95 -16.13 39.13
N VAL A 326 -17.10 -15.09 38.28
CA VAL A 326 -17.95 -13.94 38.61
C VAL A 326 -19.43 -14.36 38.47
N PRO A 327 -20.17 -14.55 39.57
CA PRO A 327 -21.58 -14.91 39.49
C PRO A 327 -22.35 -13.76 38.88
N LYS A 328 -23.29 -14.07 37.98
CA LYS A 328 -24.34 -13.16 37.51
C LYS A 328 -25.15 -12.71 38.71
N LYS A 329 -24.74 -11.62 39.40
CA LYS A 329 -25.60 -10.98 40.38
C LYS A 329 -26.72 -10.23 39.63
N GLN A 330 -27.89 -10.85 39.70
CA GLN A 330 -29.25 -10.30 39.74
C GLN A 330 -29.46 -8.91 39.11
N ARG A 331 -30.04 -8.92 37.93
CA ARG A 331 -31.02 -7.91 37.53
C ARG A 331 -32.38 -8.36 38.11
N SER A 332 -32.81 -7.79 39.17
CA SER A 332 -34.21 -7.77 39.61
C SER A 332 -34.43 -6.46 40.34
N THR A 333 -35.50 -5.84 39.89
CA THR A 333 -36.25 -4.65 40.20
C THR A 333 -35.91 -3.41 39.45
#